data_35e98a97e392d6c0123563bdd682d578
#
_entry.id   35e98a97e392d6c0123563bdd682d578
#
_cell.length_a   1.000
_cell.length_b   1.000
_cell.length_c   1.000
_cell.angle_alpha   90.00
_cell.angle_beta   90.00
_cell.angle_gamma   90.00
#
_symmetry.space_group_name_H-M   'P 1'
#
loop_
_entity.id
_entity.type
_entity.pdbx_description
1 polymer ?
#
loop_
_entity_poly.entity_id
_entity_poly.type
_entity_poly.pdbx_seq_one_letter_code
_entity_poly.pdbx_strand_id
1 'polypeptide(L)'
;MIQRITRALSLCLLLFIPFHDIMAGEFMTRDSLNNTTDTLKNGFFHRFYRYFEQSNKVKEEKKFDFSIIGGPHFSSDTKLGLGVVASGLFRIDREDKTISPSNISLYGDVTTTGFYLLGIRGNMIFPKDRFRANINMYFFSFPSEYWGIGYDAGKDEDHKTEYKRLEQQVKLELLYKLAPNLYAGANLMFRNVTARNFDDITFLNGAKKNVNTFGPGLVISYDSRDFIPNPARGFFAQLEQQFFPGWLGNDDSFKRTSVDFRYYQKMWKGAILASQLQGTFNYGDTPWSMVSLMGGSYAMRGYYEGRYRDNDLIQFQVEYRQKIYNRHGITAWGGAGNVFPDMDKFKWKQTLPTYGIGYRWEFKNRVNVRLDYGFGKGVSAFYFGINEAF
;
A
#
# COMPACT_ATOMS: atom_id res chain seq x y z
N MET A 1 -12.48 12.92 -22.79
CA MET A 1 -12.03 12.27 -21.55
C MET A 1 -12.35 10.76 -21.55
N ILE A 2 -13.58 10.32 -21.79
CA ILE A 2 -14.01 8.90 -21.81
C ILE A 2 -13.22 8.03 -22.82
N GLN A 3 -12.95 8.51 -24.03
CA GLN A 3 -12.19 7.77 -25.06
C GLN A 3 -10.70 7.52 -24.71
N ARG A 4 -10.08 8.35 -23.89
CA ARG A 4 -8.69 8.12 -23.43
C ARG A 4 -8.64 7.08 -22.30
N ILE A 5 -9.67 7.03 -21.45
CA ILE A 5 -9.81 6.06 -20.37
C ILE A 5 -10.07 4.66 -20.94
N THR A 6 -10.92 4.54 -21.97
CA THR A 6 -11.20 3.26 -22.65
C THR A 6 -9.95 2.68 -23.32
N ARG A 7 -9.09 3.50 -23.91
CA ARG A 7 -7.83 3.03 -24.52
C ARG A 7 -6.80 2.57 -23.48
N ALA A 8 -6.69 3.24 -22.34
CA ALA A 8 -5.79 2.82 -21.25
C ALA A 8 -6.28 1.53 -20.58
N LEU A 9 -7.58 1.38 -20.33
CA LEU A 9 -8.19 0.15 -19.82
C LEU A 9 -8.03 -1.02 -20.81
N SER A 10 -8.19 -0.79 -22.10
CA SER A 10 -7.98 -1.83 -23.13
C SER A 10 -6.53 -2.29 -23.20
N LEU A 11 -5.56 -1.39 -23.00
CA LEU A 11 -4.13 -1.76 -23.03
C LEU A 11 -3.73 -2.57 -21.78
N CYS A 12 -4.27 -2.23 -20.60
CA CYS A 12 -4.02 -2.99 -19.37
C CYS A 12 -4.75 -4.35 -19.36
N LEU A 13 -5.96 -4.43 -19.93
CA LEU A 13 -6.71 -5.69 -20.05
C LEU A 13 -6.07 -6.66 -21.05
N LEU A 14 -5.47 -6.16 -22.14
CA LEU A 14 -4.77 -6.99 -23.12
C LEU A 14 -3.51 -7.69 -22.56
N LEU A 15 -2.93 -7.19 -21.48
CA LEU A 15 -1.77 -7.81 -20.82
C LEU A 15 -2.13 -8.97 -19.88
N PHE A 16 -3.43 -9.14 -19.54
CA PHE A 16 -3.92 -10.15 -18.57
C PHE A 16 -4.96 -11.12 -19.11
N ILE A 17 -5.36 -11.01 -20.38
CA ILE A 17 -6.22 -12.02 -21.01
C ILE A 17 -5.34 -13.24 -21.33
N PRO A 18 -5.63 -14.44 -20.79
CA PRO A 18 -4.92 -15.64 -21.23
C PRO A 18 -5.26 -15.86 -22.72
N PHE A 19 -4.26 -15.81 -23.55
CA PHE A 19 -4.30 -16.01 -25.01
C PHE A 19 -4.73 -17.45 -25.38
N HIS A 20 -5.74 -18.00 -24.74
CA HIS A 20 -6.14 -19.39 -24.97
C HIS A 20 -7.21 -19.55 -26.08
N ASP A 21 -7.93 -18.50 -26.44
CA ASP A 21 -9.11 -18.65 -27.34
C ASP A 21 -8.98 -17.92 -28.70
N ILE A 22 -7.86 -17.32 -29.04
CA ILE A 22 -7.71 -16.57 -30.28
C ILE A 22 -6.95 -17.36 -31.40
N MET A 23 -6.39 -18.52 -31.12
CA MET A 23 -5.62 -19.32 -32.10
C MET A 23 -6.25 -20.69 -32.40
N ALA A 24 -7.57 -20.80 -32.33
CA ALA A 24 -8.30 -21.95 -32.85
C ALA A 24 -9.09 -21.55 -34.08
N GLY A 25 -8.42 -21.14 -35.14
CA GLY A 25 -9.00 -20.80 -36.43
C GLY A 25 -8.01 -21.03 -37.55
N GLU A 26 -8.05 -22.26 -38.08
CA GLU A 26 -7.73 -22.69 -39.44
C GLU A 26 -6.40 -22.31 -40.14
N PHE A 27 -5.82 -23.35 -40.69
CA PHE A 27 -4.74 -23.47 -41.68
C PHE A 27 -3.33 -23.70 -41.17
N MET A 28 -3.04 -24.94 -40.75
CA MET A 28 -1.71 -25.54 -41.03
C MET A 28 -1.80 -27.07 -41.12
N THR A 29 -1.21 -27.61 -42.14
CA THR A 29 -1.14 -29.06 -42.42
C THR A 29 -0.28 -29.80 -41.42
N ARG A 30 -0.60 -31.06 -41.16
CA ARG A 30 -0.15 -31.92 -40.04
C ARG A 30 1.35 -32.18 -39.94
N ASP A 31 2.16 -31.88 -40.94
CA ASP A 31 3.61 -32.18 -40.95
C ASP A 31 4.54 -31.05 -40.53
N SER A 32 4.02 -29.82 -40.43
CA SER A 32 4.81 -28.69 -39.90
C SER A 32 4.68 -28.46 -38.36
N LEU A 33 3.76 -29.19 -37.72
CA LEU A 33 3.44 -29.02 -36.29
C LEU A 33 4.46 -29.64 -35.34
N ASN A 34 5.22 -30.66 -35.77
CA ASN A 34 6.12 -31.38 -34.87
C ASN A 34 7.44 -30.66 -34.57
N ASN A 35 7.92 -29.81 -35.49
CA ASN A 35 9.18 -29.10 -35.30
C ASN A 35 9.03 -27.71 -34.66
N THR A 36 7.85 -27.09 -34.76
CA THR A 36 7.58 -25.77 -34.15
C THR A 36 7.12 -25.87 -32.70
N THR A 37 6.52 -27.00 -32.31
CA THR A 37 6.04 -27.21 -30.92
C THR A 37 7.18 -27.40 -29.90
N ASP A 38 8.34 -27.91 -30.29
CA ASP A 38 9.47 -28.11 -29.38
C ASP A 38 10.27 -26.83 -29.13
N THR A 39 10.36 -25.93 -30.11
CA THR A 39 10.99 -24.60 -29.94
C THR A 39 10.12 -23.63 -29.14
N LEU A 40 8.78 -23.73 -29.24
CA LEU A 40 7.85 -22.92 -28.45
C LEU A 40 7.80 -23.40 -26.99
N LYS A 41 7.99 -24.72 -26.72
CA LYS A 41 8.00 -25.27 -25.36
C LYS A 41 9.19 -24.82 -24.51
N ASN A 42 10.29 -24.36 -25.10
CA ASN A 42 11.48 -23.90 -24.41
C ASN A 42 11.70 -22.36 -24.48
N GLY A 43 10.83 -21.61 -25.14
CA GLY A 43 10.90 -20.17 -25.26
C GLY A 43 10.76 -19.42 -23.93
N PHE A 44 11.32 -18.20 -23.88
CA PHE A 44 11.22 -17.29 -22.74
C PHE A 44 9.76 -17.12 -22.24
N PHE A 45 8.81 -16.94 -23.16
CA PHE A 45 7.38 -16.79 -22.84
C PHE A 45 6.78 -18.03 -22.18
N HIS A 46 7.19 -19.24 -22.61
CA HIS A 46 6.69 -20.49 -22.00
C HIS A 46 7.26 -20.70 -20.61
N ARG A 47 8.55 -20.35 -20.37
CA ARG A 47 9.16 -20.36 -19.02
C ARG A 47 8.50 -19.34 -18.11
N PHE A 48 8.22 -18.14 -18.65
CA PHE A 48 7.52 -17.08 -17.96
C PHE A 48 6.09 -17.51 -17.57
N TYR A 49 5.30 -18.04 -18.54
CA TYR A 49 3.96 -18.54 -18.26
C TYR A 49 3.96 -19.68 -17.23
N ARG A 50 4.86 -20.64 -17.36
CA ARG A 50 5.01 -21.76 -16.42
C ARG A 50 5.41 -21.29 -15.02
N TYR A 51 6.24 -20.27 -14.91
CA TYR A 51 6.57 -19.64 -13.63
C TYR A 51 5.31 -19.11 -12.94
N PHE A 52 4.46 -18.38 -13.65
CA PHE A 52 3.20 -17.86 -13.11
C PHE A 52 2.18 -18.97 -12.80
N GLU A 53 2.08 -19.99 -13.65
CA GLU A 53 1.21 -21.14 -13.42
C GLU A 53 1.59 -21.90 -12.15
N GLN A 54 2.88 -22.08 -11.90
CA GLN A 54 3.40 -22.81 -10.76
C GLN A 54 3.58 -21.95 -9.50
N SER A 55 3.46 -20.64 -9.60
CA SER A 55 3.71 -19.70 -8.51
C SER A 55 2.80 -19.92 -7.30
N ASN A 56 1.58 -20.44 -7.53
CA ASN A 56 0.58 -20.66 -6.48
C ASN A 56 0.71 -22.03 -5.76
N LYS A 57 1.64 -22.91 -6.21
CA LYS A 57 1.86 -24.17 -5.53
C LYS A 57 2.63 -23.93 -4.23
N VAL A 58 2.04 -24.30 -3.10
CA VAL A 58 2.71 -24.25 -1.79
C VAL A 58 3.86 -25.26 -1.81
N LYS A 59 5.08 -24.77 -1.71
CA LYS A 59 6.27 -25.60 -1.57
C LYS A 59 6.63 -25.68 -0.08
N GLU A 60 6.16 -26.68 0.61
CA GLU A 60 6.31 -26.84 2.07
C GLU A 60 7.76 -26.98 2.57
N GLU A 61 8.70 -27.33 1.69
CA GLU A 61 10.07 -27.68 2.06
C GLU A 61 11.11 -26.56 1.93
N LYS A 62 10.74 -25.39 1.42
CA LYS A 62 11.72 -24.30 1.25
C LYS A 62 12.01 -23.56 2.55
N LYS A 63 13.30 -23.49 2.90
CA LYS A 63 13.81 -22.66 4.03
C LYS A 63 13.41 -21.21 3.91
N PHE A 64 13.33 -20.71 2.67
CA PHE A 64 13.00 -19.35 2.31
C PHE A 64 12.21 -19.39 0.99
N ASP A 65 10.95 -19.01 1.06
CA ASP A 65 10.08 -19.00 -0.10
C ASP A 65 10.12 -17.62 -0.77
N PHE A 66 11.05 -17.47 -1.70
CA PHE A 66 11.31 -16.24 -2.41
C PHE A 66 10.46 -16.11 -3.67
N SER A 67 9.93 -14.92 -3.90
CA SER A 67 9.15 -14.58 -5.10
C SER A 67 9.54 -13.20 -5.59
N ILE A 68 9.71 -13.07 -6.90
CA ILE A 68 9.86 -11.78 -7.56
C ILE A 68 8.61 -11.55 -8.39
N ILE A 69 7.98 -10.40 -8.19
CA ILE A 69 6.86 -9.94 -8.98
C ILE A 69 7.23 -8.55 -9.50
N GLY A 70 7.05 -8.32 -10.77
CA GLY A 70 7.31 -7.02 -11.36
C GLY A 70 6.75 -6.93 -12.76
N GLY A 71 6.61 -5.71 -13.22
CA GLY A 71 6.11 -5.44 -14.56
C GLY A 71 5.73 -3.98 -14.73
N PRO A 72 5.34 -3.64 -15.98
CA PRO A 72 4.81 -2.32 -16.26
C PRO A 72 3.48 -2.11 -15.53
N HIS A 73 3.27 -0.92 -15.03
CA HIS A 73 2.03 -0.51 -14.39
C HIS A 73 1.66 0.92 -14.79
N PHE A 74 0.43 1.29 -14.49
CA PHE A 74 -0.06 2.65 -14.66
C PHE A 74 -0.83 3.08 -13.42
N SER A 75 -0.59 4.29 -12.96
CA SER A 75 -1.44 4.95 -11.96
C SER A 75 -1.79 6.38 -12.40
N SER A 76 -2.85 6.92 -11.87
CA SER A 76 -3.25 8.30 -12.20
C SER A 76 -2.19 9.30 -11.77
N ASP A 77 -1.51 9.05 -10.66
CA ASP A 77 -0.54 9.96 -10.05
C ASP A 77 0.86 9.84 -10.67
N THR A 78 1.32 8.61 -10.93
CA THR A 78 2.69 8.33 -11.40
C THR A 78 2.80 8.00 -12.89
N LYS A 79 1.65 7.88 -13.59
CA LYS A 79 1.55 7.50 -15.01
C LYS A 79 2.11 6.11 -15.28
N LEU A 80 2.83 5.93 -16.40
CA LEU A 80 3.42 4.63 -16.75
C LEU A 80 4.71 4.39 -15.95
N GLY A 81 4.83 3.23 -15.36
CA GLY A 81 5.99 2.83 -14.56
C GLY A 81 6.38 1.38 -14.74
N LEU A 82 7.54 1.05 -14.18
CA LEU A 82 8.05 -0.30 -14.04
C LEU A 82 8.36 -0.55 -12.56
N GLY A 83 7.56 -1.42 -11.94
CA GLY A 83 7.72 -1.79 -10.54
C GLY A 83 8.21 -3.21 -10.37
N VAL A 84 9.01 -3.46 -9.33
CA VAL A 84 9.50 -4.79 -8.96
C VAL A 84 9.39 -4.95 -7.44
N VAL A 85 8.88 -6.08 -7.02
CA VAL A 85 8.86 -6.51 -5.60
C VAL A 85 9.50 -7.89 -5.50
N ALA A 86 10.57 -7.98 -4.73
CA ALA A 86 11.18 -9.24 -4.32
C ALA A 86 10.76 -9.52 -2.88
N SER A 87 9.96 -10.56 -2.66
CA SER A 87 9.40 -10.89 -1.35
C SER A 87 9.78 -12.29 -0.94
N GLY A 88 10.14 -12.46 0.32
CA GLY A 88 10.45 -13.73 0.93
C GLY A 88 9.57 -14.01 2.15
N LEU A 89 9.03 -15.23 2.20
CA LEU A 89 8.38 -15.79 3.38
C LEU A 89 9.30 -16.84 4.01
N PHE A 90 9.52 -16.76 5.31
CA PHE A 90 10.37 -17.68 6.03
C PHE A 90 9.91 -17.86 7.48
N ARG A 91 10.35 -18.94 8.11
CA ARG A 91 10.15 -19.17 9.54
C ARG A 91 11.50 -19.18 10.23
N ILE A 92 11.64 -18.37 11.27
CA ILE A 92 12.83 -18.39 12.14
C ILE A 92 12.83 -19.70 12.93
N ASP A 93 11.69 -20.06 13.50
CA ASP A 93 11.45 -21.38 14.07
C ASP A 93 10.69 -22.24 13.04
N ARG A 94 11.35 -23.30 12.52
CA ARG A 94 10.79 -24.15 11.48
C ARG A 94 9.88 -25.25 12.01
N GLU A 95 10.05 -25.60 13.25
CA GLU A 95 9.28 -26.67 13.90
C GLU A 95 7.89 -26.15 14.28
N ASP A 96 7.78 -24.88 14.62
CA ASP A 96 6.49 -24.26 14.96
C ASP A 96 5.73 -23.77 13.70
N LYS A 97 4.86 -24.64 13.21
CA LYS A 97 3.96 -24.32 12.08
C LYS A 97 2.71 -23.55 12.49
N THR A 98 2.51 -23.31 13.78
CA THR A 98 1.30 -22.64 14.30
C THR A 98 1.39 -21.13 14.20
N ILE A 99 2.59 -20.56 14.25
CA ILE A 99 2.82 -19.11 14.09
C ILE A 99 2.85 -18.72 12.61
N SER A 100 2.46 -17.48 12.32
CA SER A 100 2.56 -16.93 10.97
C SER A 100 4.02 -16.87 10.50
N PRO A 101 4.31 -17.06 9.21
CA PRO A 101 5.65 -16.87 8.69
C PRO A 101 6.07 -15.41 8.79
N SER A 102 7.35 -15.19 9.04
CA SER A 102 8.02 -13.92 8.83
C SER A 102 8.03 -13.56 7.35
N ASN A 103 8.03 -12.27 7.03
CA ASN A 103 8.15 -11.80 5.67
C ASN A 103 9.15 -10.64 5.58
N ILE A 104 9.81 -10.55 4.44
CA ILE A 104 10.63 -9.40 4.07
C ILE A 104 10.44 -9.14 2.58
N SER A 105 10.31 -7.88 2.21
CA SER A 105 10.12 -7.46 0.83
C SER A 105 11.05 -6.30 0.52
N LEU A 106 11.81 -6.44 -0.57
CA LEU A 106 12.50 -5.36 -1.25
C LEU A 106 11.63 -4.92 -2.42
N TYR A 107 11.35 -3.64 -2.54
CA TYR A 107 10.53 -3.11 -3.62
C TYR A 107 11.16 -1.87 -4.23
N GLY A 108 10.98 -1.73 -5.53
CA GLY A 108 11.45 -0.59 -6.30
C GLY A 108 10.49 -0.26 -7.42
N ASP A 109 10.49 1.02 -7.81
CA ASP A 109 9.62 1.55 -8.85
C ASP A 109 10.29 2.72 -9.55
N VAL A 110 10.07 2.83 -10.86
CA VAL A 110 10.46 3.99 -11.66
C VAL A 110 9.37 4.31 -12.67
N THR A 111 9.09 5.59 -12.89
CA THR A 111 8.00 6.00 -13.78
C THR A 111 8.39 7.09 -14.77
N THR A 112 7.55 7.28 -15.79
CA THR A 112 7.75 8.29 -16.84
C THR A 112 7.61 9.73 -16.33
N THR A 113 7.03 9.94 -15.16
CA THR A 113 6.95 11.27 -14.52
C THR A 113 8.22 11.61 -13.71
N GLY A 114 9.22 10.72 -13.68
CA GLY A 114 10.43 10.91 -12.87
C GLY A 114 10.24 10.53 -11.40
N PHE A 115 9.17 9.80 -11.06
CA PHE A 115 9.05 9.12 -9.78
C PHE A 115 10.03 7.96 -9.72
N TYR A 116 10.71 7.80 -8.62
CA TYR A 116 11.43 6.58 -8.27
C TYR A 116 11.31 6.28 -6.78
N LEU A 117 11.25 5.00 -6.48
CA LEU A 117 11.05 4.46 -5.14
C LEU A 117 11.96 3.26 -4.95
N LEU A 118 12.61 3.19 -3.81
CA LEU A 118 13.29 1.99 -3.33
C LEU A 118 12.97 1.81 -1.85
N GLY A 119 12.61 0.60 -1.45
CA GLY A 119 12.29 0.37 -0.04
C GLY A 119 12.41 -1.08 0.39
N ILE A 120 12.51 -1.26 1.69
CA ILE A 120 12.50 -2.55 2.39
C ILE A 120 11.38 -2.50 3.43
N ARG A 121 10.55 -3.52 3.44
CA ARG A 121 9.52 -3.71 4.45
C ARG A 121 9.52 -5.16 4.92
N GLY A 122 9.45 -5.36 6.21
CA GLY A 122 9.44 -6.71 6.77
C GLY A 122 8.79 -6.79 8.14
N ASN A 123 8.33 -8.00 8.43
CA ASN A 123 7.82 -8.40 9.73
C ASN A 123 8.49 -9.72 10.09
N MET A 124 9.32 -9.70 11.12
CA MET A 124 10.04 -10.86 11.62
C MET A 124 9.37 -11.35 12.90
N ILE A 125 8.95 -12.61 12.90
CA ILE A 125 8.30 -13.26 14.03
C ILE A 125 9.28 -14.28 14.60
N PHE A 126 9.70 -14.05 15.85
CA PHE A 126 10.67 -14.89 16.55
C PHE A 126 10.00 -16.13 17.17
N PRO A 127 10.79 -17.12 17.62
CA PRO A 127 10.27 -18.35 18.17
C PRO A 127 9.20 -18.16 19.24
N LYS A 128 8.16 -19.01 19.22
CA LYS A 128 6.98 -18.93 20.09
C LYS A 128 6.22 -17.62 19.99
N ASP A 129 6.48 -16.84 18.91
CA ASP A 129 5.91 -15.50 18.70
C ASP A 129 6.15 -14.56 19.89
N ARG A 130 7.29 -14.74 20.58
CA ARG A 130 7.61 -13.97 21.80
C ARG A 130 8.01 -12.55 21.49
N PHE A 131 8.73 -12.36 20.39
CA PHE A 131 9.12 -11.05 19.87
C PHE A 131 8.69 -10.91 18.42
N ARG A 132 8.35 -9.70 18.02
CA ARG A 132 8.16 -9.30 16.63
C ARG A 132 9.00 -8.08 16.35
N ALA A 133 9.72 -8.07 15.22
CA ALA A 133 10.46 -6.89 14.76
C ALA A 133 9.92 -6.49 13.40
N ASN A 134 9.48 -5.23 13.29
CA ASN A 134 8.99 -4.64 12.05
C ASN A 134 10.00 -3.62 11.52
N ILE A 135 10.24 -3.66 10.23
CA ILE A 135 11.08 -2.71 9.53
C ILE A 135 10.29 -2.10 8.37
N ASN A 136 10.38 -0.78 8.24
CA ASN A 136 9.86 -0.05 7.09
C ASN A 136 10.83 1.07 6.74
N MET A 137 11.59 0.86 5.67
CA MET A 137 12.57 1.81 5.17
C MET A 137 12.28 2.09 3.71
N TYR A 138 12.28 3.34 3.32
CA TYR A 138 12.14 3.72 1.93
C TYR A 138 12.84 5.04 1.62
N PHE A 139 13.14 5.19 0.36
CA PHE A 139 13.56 6.43 -0.25
C PHE A 139 12.77 6.61 -1.55
N PHE A 140 12.17 7.78 -1.73
CA PHE A 140 11.53 8.12 -2.99
C PHE A 140 11.76 9.56 -3.42
N SER A 141 11.59 9.77 -4.71
CA SER A 141 11.46 11.09 -5.32
C SER A 141 10.18 11.12 -6.14
N PHE A 142 9.31 12.06 -5.85
CA PHE A 142 8.00 12.14 -6.47
C PHE A 142 7.64 13.58 -6.87
N PRO A 143 7.28 13.83 -8.15
CA PRO A 143 6.60 15.05 -8.53
C PRO A 143 5.26 15.13 -7.81
N SER A 144 5.14 16.06 -6.88
CA SER A 144 4.00 16.15 -5.96
C SER A 144 3.27 17.45 -6.13
N GLU A 145 1.96 17.42 -5.91
CA GLU A 145 1.12 18.59 -5.84
C GLU A 145 0.85 18.96 -4.37
N TYR A 146 0.71 20.24 -4.10
CA TYR A 146 0.47 20.79 -2.77
C TYR A 146 -0.56 21.91 -2.80
N TRP A 147 -1.64 21.73 -2.07
CA TRP A 147 -2.75 22.68 -1.97
C TRP A 147 -2.67 23.56 -0.73
N GLY A 148 -1.71 23.34 0.17
CA GLY A 148 -1.67 23.92 1.50
C GLY A 148 -2.22 22.96 2.56
N ILE A 149 -2.43 23.47 3.77
CA ILE A 149 -2.94 22.73 4.93
C ILE A 149 -4.40 23.13 5.18
N GLY A 150 -5.24 22.14 5.51
CA GLY A 150 -6.65 22.29 5.79
C GLY A 150 -7.59 21.78 4.70
N TYR A 151 -8.82 21.49 5.10
CA TYR A 151 -9.87 21.02 4.18
C TYR A 151 -10.18 22.04 3.07
N ASP A 152 -10.28 23.32 3.43
CA ASP A 152 -10.67 24.37 2.47
C ASP A 152 -9.57 24.61 1.42
N ALA A 153 -8.30 24.46 1.79
CA ALA A 153 -7.18 24.51 0.85
C ALA A 153 -7.27 23.37 -0.20
N GLY A 154 -7.54 22.15 0.21
CA GLY A 154 -7.68 21.01 -0.69
C GLY A 154 -8.95 21.00 -1.54
N LYS A 155 -9.95 21.83 -1.19
CA LYS A 155 -11.22 21.91 -1.91
C LYS A 155 -11.11 22.61 -3.26
N ASP A 156 -10.24 23.60 -3.38
CA ASP A 156 -10.00 24.35 -4.60
C ASP A 156 -9.03 23.57 -5.49
N GLU A 157 -9.49 23.15 -6.68
CA GLU A 157 -8.70 22.37 -7.63
C GLU A 157 -7.57 23.22 -8.23
N ASP A 158 -7.82 24.48 -8.46
CA ASP A 158 -6.89 25.40 -9.15
C ASP A 158 -5.86 26.01 -8.19
N HIS A 159 -6.16 26.01 -6.87
CA HIS A 159 -5.26 26.54 -5.85
C HIS A 159 -4.24 25.49 -5.42
N LYS A 160 -3.27 25.19 -6.30
CA LYS A 160 -2.19 24.24 -6.03
C LYS A 160 -0.86 24.70 -6.60
N THR A 161 0.21 24.20 -6.01
CA THR A 161 1.57 24.34 -6.52
C THR A 161 2.19 22.97 -6.75
N GLU A 162 3.07 22.87 -7.73
CA GLU A 162 3.83 21.66 -7.98
C GLU A 162 5.22 21.76 -7.32
N TYR A 163 5.73 20.62 -6.87
CA TYR A 163 7.08 20.53 -6.32
C TYR A 163 7.62 19.10 -6.43
N LYS A 164 8.92 18.96 -6.35
CA LYS A 164 9.57 17.65 -6.27
C LYS A 164 9.79 17.28 -4.80
N ARG A 165 9.08 16.24 -4.32
CA ARG A 165 9.21 15.70 -2.98
C ARG A 165 10.26 14.61 -2.98
N LEU A 166 11.33 14.79 -2.20
CA LEU A 166 12.25 13.73 -1.84
C LEU A 166 11.96 13.32 -0.41
N GLU A 167 11.82 12.03 -0.18
CA GLU A 167 11.53 11.53 1.15
C GLU A 167 12.35 10.29 1.45
N GLN A 168 12.88 10.24 2.67
CA GLN A 168 13.55 9.07 3.25
C GLN A 168 12.89 8.78 4.58
N GLN A 169 12.60 7.52 4.82
CA GLN A 169 12.07 7.07 6.11
C GLN A 169 12.79 5.81 6.56
N VAL A 170 13.07 5.76 7.86
CA VAL A 170 13.47 4.56 8.58
C VAL A 170 12.57 4.44 9.80
N LYS A 171 11.77 3.37 9.85
CA LYS A 171 10.98 3.03 11.03
C LYS A 171 11.30 1.61 11.45
N LEU A 172 11.78 1.46 12.68
CA LEU A 172 12.08 0.18 13.31
C LEU A 172 11.18 0.02 14.52
N GLU A 173 10.53 -1.12 14.65
CA GLU A 173 9.63 -1.41 15.77
C GLU A 173 9.97 -2.77 16.35
N LEU A 174 10.04 -2.86 17.67
CA LEU A 174 10.23 -4.10 18.42
C LEU A 174 9.08 -4.28 19.40
N LEU A 175 8.38 -5.40 19.27
CA LEU A 175 7.23 -5.77 20.07
C LEU A 175 7.54 -7.02 20.90
N TYR A 176 7.12 -7.03 22.15
CA TYR A 176 7.15 -8.16 23.06
C TYR A 176 5.74 -8.65 23.35
N LYS A 177 5.52 -9.96 23.33
CA LYS A 177 4.22 -10.57 23.61
C LYS A 177 3.93 -10.56 25.11
N LEU A 178 2.90 -9.83 25.51
CA LEU A 178 2.42 -9.76 26.90
C LEU A 178 1.40 -10.86 27.22
N ALA A 179 0.53 -11.15 26.27
CA ALA A 179 -0.54 -12.14 26.39
C ALA A 179 -0.84 -12.73 24.99
N PRO A 180 -1.68 -13.76 24.85
CA PRO A 180 -2.11 -14.23 23.54
C PRO A 180 -2.60 -13.10 22.65
N ASN A 181 -1.95 -12.93 21.48
CA ASN A 181 -2.22 -11.88 20.48
C ASN A 181 -1.98 -10.42 20.94
N LEU A 182 -1.56 -10.19 22.19
CA LEU A 182 -1.30 -8.86 22.73
C LEU A 182 0.21 -8.61 22.83
N TYR A 183 0.64 -7.50 22.26
CA TYR A 183 2.04 -7.08 22.19
C TYR A 183 2.17 -5.64 22.66
N ALA A 184 3.27 -5.32 23.32
CA ALA A 184 3.68 -3.96 23.57
C ALA A 184 5.17 -3.80 23.27
N GLY A 185 5.57 -2.60 22.92
CA GLY A 185 6.94 -2.34 22.56
C GLY A 185 7.22 -0.89 22.25
N ALA A 186 8.32 -0.69 21.55
CA ALA A 186 8.79 0.63 21.17
C ALA A 186 9.20 0.66 19.69
N ASN A 187 9.20 1.84 19.13
CA ASN A 187 9.77 2.10 17.83
C ASN A 187 10.70 3.31 17.81
N LEU A 188 11.50 3.37 16.75
CA LEU A 188 12.28 4.54 16.39
C LEU A 188 11.90 4.93 14.96
N MET A 189 11.65 6.21 14.76
CA MET A 189 11.32 6.76 13.44
C MET A 189 12.28 7.89 13.11
N PHE A 190 12.90 7.79 11.94
CA PHE A 190 13.56 8.88 11.26
C PHE A 190 12.85 9.15 9.95
N ARG A 191 12.57 10.42 9.65
CA ARG A 191 12.00 10.86 8.38
C ARG A 191 12.62 12.18 7.97
N ASN A 192 13.14 12.22 6.75
CA ASN A 192 13.57 13.44 6.08
C ASN A 192 12.63 13.70 4.90
N VAL A 193 12.12 14.91 4.80
CA VAL A 193 11.35 15.37 3.64
C VAL A 193 12.00 16.64 3.11
N THR A 194 12.41 16.59 1.85
CA THR A 194 12.96 17.74 1.13
C THR A 194 12.07 18.13 -0.04
N ALA A 195 11.59 19.34 -0.05
CA ALA A 195 10.82 19.93 -1.16
C ALA A 195 11.74 20.74 -2.07
N ARG A 196 11.82 20.35 -3.35
CA ARG A 196 12.62 21.03 -4.38
C ARG A 196 11.72 21.55 -5.48
N ASN A 197 12.20 22.55 -6.20
CA ASN A 197 11.54 23.07 -7.41
C ASN A 197 10.05 23.38 -7.16
N PHE A 198 9.77 24.14 -6.10
CA PHE A 198 8.44 24.69 -5.91
C PHE A 198 8.15 25.74 -6.97
N ASP A 199 7.01 25.62 -7.64
CA ASP A 199 6.55 26.66 -8.58
C ASP A 199 6.15 27.92 -7.80
N ASP A 200 5.49 27.75 -6.66
CA ASP A 200 5.18 28.85 -5.73
C ASP A 200 5.52 28.49 -4.28
N ILE A 201 6.62 29.04 -3.79
CA ILE A 201 7.12 28.79 -2.42
C ILE A 201 6.23 29.42 -1.34
N THR A 202 5.40 30.40 -1.68
CA THR A 202 4.52 31.08 -0.70
C THR A 202 3.55 30.10 -0.04
N PHE A 203 3.22 28.98 -0.69
CA PHE A 203 2.41 27.91 -0.13
C PHE A 203 3.00 27.28 1.15
N LEU A 204 4.30 27.38 1.38
CA LEU A 204 4.92 26.91 2.61
C LEU A 204 4.82 27.90 3.79
N ASN A 205 4.29 29.12 3.57
CA ASN A 205 4.15 30.14 4.62
C ASN A 205 5.44 30.37 5.43
N GLY A 206 6.60 30.34 4.77
CA GLY A 206 7.90 30.51 5.43
C GLY A 206 8.48 29.24 6.08
N ALA A 207 7.79 28.12 6.02
CA ALA A 207 8.31 26.85 6.56
C ALA A 207 9.55 26.36 5.78
N LYS A 208 10.41 25.59 6.45
CA LYS A 208 11.63 25.04 5.86
C LYS A 208 11.31 24.03 4.76
N LYS A 209 12.02 24.11 3.62
CA LYS A 209 11.94 23.13 2.51
C LYS A 209 12.47 21.75 2.87
N ASN A 210 13.43 21.67 3.79
CA ASN A 210 14.03 20.43 4.26
C ASN A 210 13.71 20.28 5.74
N VAL A 211 12.99 19.22 6.08
CA VAL A 211 12.54 18.92 7.44
C VAL A 211 13.02 17.53 7.82
N ASN A 212 13.79 17.47 8.92
CA ASN A 212 14.19 16.23 9.55
C ASN A 212 13.33 16.00 10.79
N THR A 213 12.83 14.79 10.95
CA THR A 213 12.11 14.34 12.14
C THR A 213 12.70 13.04 12.64
N PHE A 214 13.07 13.03 13.93
CA PHE A 214 13.57 11.84 14.60
C PHE A 214 12.92 11.72 15.97
N GLY A 215 12.41 10.53 16.29
CA GLY A 215 11.79 10.33 17.58
C GLY A 215 11.51 8.88 17.93
N PRO A 216 11.49 8.56 19.24
CA PRO A 216 11.01 7.30 19.76
C PRO A 216 9.49 7.27 19.82
N GLY A 217 8.93 6.06 19.88
CA GLY A 217 7.52 5.83 20.11
C GLY A 217 7.27 4.61 20.96
N LEU A 218 6.08 4.55 21.54
CA LEU A 218 5.54 3.42 22.27
C LEU A 218 4.39 2.82 21.48
N VAL A 219 4.29 1.51 21.48
CA VAL A 219 3.28 0.77 20.71
C VAL A 219 2.62 -0.27 21.60
N ILE A 220 1.30 -0.35 21.51
CA ILE A 220 0.53 -1.50 21.96
C ILE A 220 -0.28 -2.04 20.79
N SER A 221 -0.27 -3.35 20.59
CA SER A 221 -0.90 -3.99 19.44
C SER A 221 -1.57 -5.29 19.83
N TYR A 222 -2.79 -5.49 19.36
CA TYR A 222 -3.50 -6.78 19.40
C TYR A 222 -3.65 -7.32 17.98
N ASP A 223 -3.18 -8.55 17.71
CA ASP A 223 -3.17 -9.13 16.38
C ASP A 223 -3.59 -10.60 16.41
N SER A 224 -4.85 -10.85 16.08
CA SER A 224 -5.43 -12.20 15.95
C SER A 224 -5.71 -12.61 14.50
N ARG A 225 -5.12 -11.91 13.53
CA ARG A 225 -5.28 -12.23 12.11
C ARG A 225 -4.71 -13.61 11.79
N ASP A 226 -5.43 -14.35 10.96
CA ASP A 226 -5.03 -15.70 10.54
C ASP A 226 -3.81 -15.70 9.60
N PHE A 227 -3.63 -14.64 8.83
CA PHE A 227 -2.47 -14.45 7.94
C PHE A 227 -2.24 -12.96 7.70
N ILE A 228 -1.11 -12.44 8.17
CA ILE A 228 -0.85 -10.99 8.21
C ILE A 228 -0.92 -10.31 6.82
N PRO A 229 -0.30 -10.85 5.74
CA PRO A 229 -0.30 -10.16 4.44
C PRO A 229 -1.67 -10.10 3.73
N ASN A 230 -2.57 -11.04 4.02
CA ASN A 230 -3.91 -11.12 3.41
C ASN A 230 -4.88 -11.85 4.34
N PRO A 231 -5.40 -11.15 5.36
CA PRO A 231 -6.26 -11.75 6.37
C PRO A 231 -7.62 -12.14 5.80
N ALA A 232 -8.13 -13.30 6.21
CA ALA A 232 -9.50 -13.72 5.96
C ALA A 232 -10.39 -13.63 7.21
N ARG A 233 -9.78 -13.64 8.39
CA ARG A 233 -10.45 -13.55 9.69
C ARG A 233 -9.52 -13.00 10.75
N GLY A 234 -10.10 -12.45 11.78
CA GLY A 234 -9.39 -11.94 12.95
C GLY A 234 -9.50 -10.43 13.09
N PHE A 235 -8.85 -9.94 14.10
CA PHE A 235 -8.86 -8.54 14.48
C PHE A 235 -7.42 -8.04 14.64
N PHE A 236 -7.17 -6.82 14.22
CA PHE A 236 -5.95 -6.08 14.47
C PHE A 236 -6.30 -4.73 15.09
N ALA A 237 -5.65 -4.38 16.18
CA ALA A 237 -5.73 -3.07 16.79
C ALA A 237 -4.33 -2.61 17.17
N GLN A 238 -3.97 -1.40 16.82
CA GLN A 238 -2.69 -0.80 17.20
C GLN A 238 -2.92 0.63 17.68
N LEU A 239 -2.33 0.96 18.80
CA LEU A 239 -2.16 2.31 19.31
C LEU A 239 -0.66 2.60 19.36
N GLU A 240 -0.26 3.68 18.74
CA GLU A 240 1.10 4.16 18.68
C GLU A 240 1.17 5.60 19.17
N GLN A 241 2.09 5.88 20.08
CA GLN A 241 2.40 7.23 20.54
C GLN A 241 3.86 7.55 20.20
N GLN A 242 4.08 8.52 19.33
CA GLN A 242 5.40 9.00 18.93
C GLN A 242 5.70 10.37 19.55
N PHE A 243 6.98 10.61 19.83
CA PHE A 243 7.47 11.84 20.45
C PHE A 243 8.61 12.39 19.58
N PHE A 244 8.50 13.64 19.17
CA PHE A 244 9.50 14.34 18.36
C PHE A 244 9.97 15.60 19.11
N PRO A 245 10.75 15.46 20.18
CA PRO A 245 11.19 16.61 20.97
C PRO A 245 12.35 17.34 20.28
N GLY A 246 12.44 18.67 20.46
CA GLY A 246 13.48 19.51 19.87
C GLY A 246 14.91 19.13 20.30
N TRP A 247 15.09 18.61 21.52
CA TRP A 247 16.41 18.20 22.01
C TRP A 247 17.01 16.98 21.26
N LEU A 248 16.23 16.26 20.46
CA LEU A 248 16.72 15.23 19.54
C LEU A 248 17.14 15.77 18.17
N GLY A 249 17.19 17.08 18.01
CA GLY A 249 17.58 17.73 16.76
C GLY A 249 16.42 17.98 15.79
N ASN A 250 15.19 17.87 16.26
CA ASN A 250 14.02 18.28 15.48
C ASN A 250 13.89 19.81 15.48
N ASP A 251 13.55 20.39 14.36
CA ASP A 251 13.26 21.82 14.25
C ASP A 251 12.01 22.20 15.03
N ASP A 252 10.99 21.32 15.00
CA ASP A 252 9.69 21.52 15.64
C ASP A 252 9.46 20.42 16.68
N SER A 253 8.80 20.78 17.79
CA SER A 253 8.48 19.84 18.87
C SER A 253 7.02 19.45 18.82
N PHE A 254 6.73 18.19 18.55
CA PHE A 254 5.37 17.67 18.46
C PHE A 254 5.27 16.23 18.93
N LYS A 255 4.05 15.76 19.10
CA LYS A 255 3.70 14.37 19.41
C LYS A 255 2.69 13.89 18.39
N ARG A 256 2.70 12.57 18.13
CA ARG A 256 1.71 11.94 17.25
C ARG A 256 1.12 10.72 17.91
N THR A 257 -0.21 10.68 17.97
CA THR A 257 -0.95 9.48 18.31
C THR A 257 -1.54 8.89 17.04
N SER A 258 -1.30 7.60 16.78
CA SER A 258 -1.89 6.88 15.66
C SER A 258 -2.67 5.68 16.15
N VAL A 259 -3.85 5.47 15.58
CA VAL A 259 -4.70 4.30 15.83
C VAL A 259 -5.02 3.60 14.53
N ASP A 260 -5.00 2.27 14.53
CA ASP A 260 -5.39 1.45 13.38
C ASP A 260 -6.16 0.23 13.89
N PHE A 261 -7.46 0.17 13.58
CA PHE A 261 -8.34 -0.94 13.91
C PHE A 261 -8.78 -1.61 12.62
N ARG A 262 -8.60 -2.93 12.53
CA ARG A 262 -9.00 -3.73 11.38
C ARG A 262 -9.76 -4.95 11.85
N TYR A 263 -10.84 -5.26 11.16
CA TYR A 263 -11.65 -6.44 11.41
C TYR A 263 -11.89 -7.20 10.11
N TYR A 264 -11.68 -8.51 10.15
CA TYR A 264 -11.83 -9.39 9.01
C TYR A 264 -12.77 -10.53 9.35
N GLN A 265 -13.81 -10.66 8.57
CA GLN A 265 -14.83 -11.68 8.75
C GLN A 265 -15.01 -12.48 7.46
N LYS A 266 -14.74 -13.78 7.55
CA LYS A 266 -15.10 -14.71 6.48
C LYS A 266 -16.62 -14.89 6.50
N MET A 267 -17.29 -14.54 5.41
CA MET A 267 -18.75 -14.62 5.29
C MET A 267 -19.16 -16.02 4.81
N TRP A 268 -18.93 -16.30 3.53
CA TRP A 268 -19.19 -17.59 2.89
C TRP A 268 -18.00 -18.01 2.05
N LYS A 269 -18.17 -19.02 1.17
CA LYS A 269 -17.07 -19.54 0.37
C LYS A 269 -16.49 -18.45 -0.55
N GLY A 270 -15.21 -18.10 -0.30
CA GLY A 270 -14.48 -17.09 -1.08
C GLY A 270 -14.84 -15.63 -0.74
N ALA A 271 -15.75 -15.37 0.20
CA ALA A 271 -16.17 -14.04 0.59
C ALA A 271 -15.55 -13.61 1.92
N ILE A 272 -15.02 -12.38 1.95
CA ILE A 272 -14.45 -11.74 3.15
C ILE A 272 -15.01 -10.32 3.22
N LEU A 273 -15.47 -9.93 4.41
CA LEU A 273 -15.75 -8.54 4.76
C LEU A 273 -14.57 -8.03 5.59
N ALA A 274 -13.92 -6.98 5.11
CA ALA A 274 -12.82 -6.32 5.80
C ALA A 274 -13.22 -4.89 6.16
N SER A 275 -12.96 -4.46 7.38
CA SER A 275 -13.23 -3.11 7.85
C SER A 275 -11.99 -2.51 8.48
N GLN A 276 -11.76 -1.22 8.28
CA GLN A 276 -10.65 -0.49 8.86
C GLN A 276 -11.09 0.88 9.35
N LEU A 277 -10.66 1.25 10.55
CA LEU A 277 -10.74 2.59 11.11
C LEU A 277 -9.33 3.05 11.46
N GLN A 278 -8.93 4.18 10.92
CA GLN A 278 -7.63 4.79 11.20
C GLN A 278 -7.82 6.21 11.73
N GLY A 279 -6.96 6.59 12.68
CA GLY A 279 -6.84 7.95 13.17
C GLY A 279 -5.38 8.34 13.32
N THR A 280 -5.06 9.57 13.00
CA THR A 280 -3.75 10.18 13.27
C THR A 280 -3.98 11.56 13.84
N PHE A 281 -3.40 11.83 15.01
CA PHE A 281 -3.59 13.05 15.78
C PHE A 281 -2.22 13.62 16.13
N ASN A 282 -1.96 14.85 15.75
CA ASN A 282 -0.71 15.54 16.01
C ASN A 282 -0.95 16.67 17.02
N TYR A 283 -0.04 16.81 17.97
CA TYR A 283 -0.10 17.79 19.04
C TYR A 283 1.19 18.58 19.11
N GLY A 284 1.13 19.91 19.17
CA GLY A 284 2.26 20.82 19.16
C GLY A 284 2.58 21.35 17.76
N ASP A 285 3.80 21.79 17.56
CA ASP A 285 4.23 22.45 16.33
C ASP A 285 4.55 21.41 15.24
N THR A 286 3.51 20.91 14.58
CA THR A 286 3.68 19.87 13.55
C THR A 286 4.15 20.49 12.24
N PRO A 287 5.34 20.11 11.72
CA PRO A 287 5.81 20.65 10.45
C PRO A 287 4.94 20.18 9.27
N TRP A 288 4.88 20.98 8.21
CA TRP A 288 4.08 20.71 7.01
C TRP A 288 4.28 19.32 6.40
N SER A 289 5.49 18.78 6.55
CA SER A 289 5.90 17.47 6.04
C SER A 289 5.37 16.31 6.88
N MET A 290 4.91 16.58 8.11
CA MET A 290 4.44 15.58 9.06
C MET A 290 2.94 15.67 9.36
N VAL A 291 2.21 16.65 8.82
CA VAL A 291 0.74 16.65 8.91
C VAL A 291 0.14 15.38 8.29
N SER A 292 -1.06 15.03 8.71
CA SER A 292 -1.76 13.83 8.26
C SER A 292 -2.26 14.01 6.83
N LEU A 293 -1.99 13.03 5.96
CA LEU A 293 -2.32 13.05 4.54
C LEU A 293 -3.49 12.10 4.27
N MET A 294 -4.56 12.60 3.66
CA MET A 294 -5.68 11.77 3.22
C MET A 294 -5.51 11.41 1.73
N GLY A 295 -5.91 10.19 1.37
CA GLY A 295 -5.85 9.69 -0.02
C GLY A 295 -4.79 8.61 -0.23
N GLY A 296 -4.60 8.25 -1.49
CA GLY A 296 -3.62 7.26 -1.91
C GLY A 296 -4.20 5.87 -2.17
N SER A 297 -3.32 4.87 -2.28
CA SER A 297 -3.69 3.54 -2.76
C SER A 297 -4.21 2.59 -1.67
N TYR A 298 -4.15 2.96 -0.39
CA TYR A 298 -4.50 2.09 0.74
C TYR A 298 -5.82 2.49 1.41
N ALA A 299 -6.02 3.78 1.65
CA ALA A 299 -7.24 4.32 2.23
C ALA A 299 -7.68 5.56 1.46
N MET A 300 -8.97 5.90 1.51
CA MET A 300 -9.53 7.03 0.76
C MET A 300 -9.15 7.01 -0.74
N ARG A 301 -9.15 5.80 -1.33
CA ARG A 301 -8.83 5.56 -2.74
C ARG A 301 -9.76 6.38 -3.64
N GLY A 302 -9.20 7.05 -4.63
CA GLY A 302 -9.88 8.02 -5.51
C GLY A 302 -9.36 9.43 -5.33
N TYR A 303 -8.83 9.77 -4.13
CA TYR A 303 -8.19 11.04 -3.86
C TYR A 303 -6.68 10.97 -4.05
N TYR A 304 -6.09 12.04 -4.59
CA TYR A 304 -4.64 12.24 -4.60
C TYR A 304 -4.14 12.32 -3.16
N GLU A 305 -3.07 11.60 -2.83
CA GLU A 305 -2.51 11.56 -1.47
C GLU A 305 -2.02 12.95 -1.04
N GLY A 306 -2.61 13.46 0.02
CA GLY A 306 -2.26 14.77 0.58
C GLY A 306 -2.87 15.97 -0.13
N ARG A 307 -3.83 15.79 -1.05
CA ARG A 307 -4.68 16.90 -1.50
C ARG A 307 -5.41 17.50 -0.30
N TYR A 308 -6.02 16.66 0.52
CA TYR A 308 -6.56 17.04 1.83
C TYR A 308 -5.59 16.62 2.90
N ARG A 309 -5.09 17.57 3.66
CA ARG A 309 -4.15 17.34 4.75
C ARG A 309 -4.37 18.32 5.88
N ASP A 310 -4.19 17.87 7.11
CA ASP A 310 -4.25 18.71 8.30
C ASP A 310 -3.49 18.02 9.45
N ASN A 311 -3.45 18.62 10.62
CA ASN A 311 -2.85 17.98 11.78
C ASN A 311 -3.47 16.61 12.03
N ASP A 312 -4.79 16.54 12.06
CA ASP A 312 -5.54 15.36 12.42
C ASP A 312 -6.27 14.76 11.23
N LEU A 313 -6.40 13.44 11.25
CA LEU A 313 -7.11 12.65 10.26
C LEU A 313 -7.86 11.52 10.95
N ILE A 314 -9.13 11.35 10.59
CA ILE A 314 -9.90 10.14 10.86
C ILE A 314 -10.45 9.61 9.55
N GLN A 315 -10.29 8.30 9.30
CA GLN A 315 -10.80 7.66 8.10
C GLN A 315 -11.28 6.24 8.39
N PHE A 316 -12.35 5.85 7.71
CA PHE A 316 -12.98 4.55 7.83
C PHE A 316 -13.27 3.98 6.45
N GLN A 317 -13.07 2.66 6.29
CA GLN A 317 -13.46 1.96 5.07
C GLN A 317 -13.93 0.54 5.37
N VAL A 318 -14.84 0.07 4.52
CA VAL A 318 -15.29 -1.33 4.47
C VAL A 318 -15.08 -1.85 3.07
N GLU A 319 -14.50 -3.04 2.95
CA GLU A 319 -14.21 -3.69 1.68
C GLU A 319 -14.79 -5.11 1.68
N TYR A 320 -15.63 -5.39 0.71
CA TYR A 320 -16.09 -6.74 0.38
C TYR A 320 -15.18 -7.35 -0.67
N ARG A 321 -14.62 -8.52 -0.37
CA ARG A 321 -13.74 -9.30 -1.25
C ARG A 321 -14.41 -10.59 -1.61
N GLN A 322 -14.53 -10.93 -2.90
CA GLN A 322 -15.11 -12.17 -3.37
C GLN A 322 -14.18 -12.86 -4.36
N LYS A 323 -13.73 -14.05 -4.00
CA LYS A 323 -13.09 -14.97 -4.94
C LYS A 323 -14.18 -15.57 -5.84
N ILE A 324 -14.08 -15.36 -7.16
CA ILE A 324 -15.10 -15.78 -8.12
C ILE A 324 -14.72 -17.15 -8.70
N TYR A 325 -13.54 -17.24 -9.30
CA TYR A 325 -13.11 -18.44 -10.00
C TYR A 325 -11.60 -18.59 -9.91
N ASN A 326 -11.12 -19.79 -9.56
CA ASN A 326 -9.72 -20.17 -9.49
C ASN A 326 -8.86 -19.13 -8.76
N ARG A 327 -8.10 -18.28 -9.49
CA ARG A 327 -7.22 -17.22 -8.97
C ARG A 327 -7.84 -15.83 -9.07
N HIS A 328 -9.07 -15.72 -9.55
CA HIS A 328 -9.71 -14.46 -9.87
C HIS A 328 -10.72 -14.07 -8.80
N GLY A 329 -10.69 -12.81 -8.42
CA GLY A 329 -11.63 -12.22 -7.46
C GLY A 329 -11.96 -10.79 -7.80
N ILE A 330 -13.00 -10.29 -7.17
CA ILE A 330 -13.41 -8.88 -7.24
C ILE A 330 -13.53 -8.32 -5.84
N THR A 331 -13.42 -7.01 -5.75
CA THR A 331 -13.69 -6.26 -4.52
C THR A 331 -14.59 -5.07 -4.80
N ALA A 332 -15.33 -4.67 -3.78
CA ALA A 332 -16.03 -3.40 -3.74
C ALA A 332 -15.83 -2.78 -2.37
N TRP A 333 -15.66 -1.48 -2.29
CA TRP A 333 -15.50 -0.80 -1.02
C TRP A 333 -16.24 0.52 -0.97
N GLY A 334 -16.48 0.96 0.26
CA GLY A 334 -16.97 2.28 0.60
C GLY A 334 -16.32 2.76 1.89
N GLY A 335 -16.20 4.07 2.03
CA GLY A 335 -15.59 4.66 3.20
C GLY A 335 -15.76 6.17 3.25
N ALA A 336 -15.21 6.77 4.30
CA ALA A 336 -15.20 8.20 4.49
C ALA A 336 -13.97 8.64 5.29
N GLY A 337 -13.50 9.86 5.06
CA GLY A 337 -12.39 10.45 5.79
C GLY A 337 -12.60 11.95 6.02
N ASN A 338 -11.95 12.45 7.05
CA ASN A 338 -12.00 13.85 7.44
C ASN A 338 -10.64 14.30 7.95
N VAL A 339 -10.18 15.45 7.50
CA VAL A 339 -8.98 16.13 8.02
C VAL A 339 -9.39 17.40 8.75
N PHE A 340 -8.77 17.68 9.86
CA PHE A 340 -9.10 18.81 10.72
C PHE A 340 -7.88 19.27 11.54
N PRO A 341 -7.82 20.54 11.96
CA PRO A 341 -6.66 21.06 12.66
C PRO A 341 -6.54 20.59 14.11
N ASP A 342 -7.67 20.26 14.76
CA ASP A 342 -7.73 19.79 16.15
C ASP A 342 -9.12 19.13 16.41
N MET A 343 -9.24 18.27 17.41
CA MET A 343 -10.47 17.52 17.71
C MET A 343 -11.69 18.41 17.99
N ASP A 344 -11.50 19.56 18.62
CA ASP A 344 -12.59 20.53 18.88
C ASP A 344 -13.08 21.24 17.61
N LYS A 345 -12.29 21.19 16.53
CA LYS A 345 -12.59 21.79 15.22
C LYS A 345 -13.08 20.77 14.18
N PHE A 346 -13.36 19.56 14.60
CA PHE A 346 -13.96 18.54 13.73
C PHE A 346 -15.33 18.99 13.19
N LYS A 347 -15.53 18.90 11.87
CA LYS A 347 -16.77 19.27 11.20
C LYS A 347 -17.28 18.15 10.32
N TRP A 348 -18.42 17.57 10.62
CA TRP A 348 -19.04 16.51 9.82
C TRP A 348 -19.26 16.90 8.35
N LYS A 349 -19.52 18.17 8.05
CA LYS A 349 -19.71 18.72 6.69
C LYS A 349 -18.46 18.60 5.83
N GLN A 350 -17.28 18.44 6.42
CA GLN A 350 -15.99 18.31 5.73
C GLN A 350 -15.60 16.83 5.50
N THR A 351 -16.46 15.89 5.91
CA THR A 351 -16.23 14.46 5.66
C THR A 351 -16.40 14.15 4.18
N LEU A 352 -15.39 13.50 3.62
CA LEU A 352 -15.29 13.15 2.21
C LEU A 352 -15.57 11.65 2.03
N PRO A 353 -16.47 11.25 1.09
CA PRO A 353 -16.72 9.85 0.79
C PRO A 353 -15.67 9.27 -0.15
N THR A 354 -15.41 7.97 -0.05
CA THR A 354 -14.69 7.17 -1.04
C THR A 354 -15.47 5.89 -1.34
N TYR A 355 -15.45 5.44 -2.57
CA TYR A 355 -16.00 4.14 -2.97
C TYR A 355 -15.29 3.66 -4.23
N GLY A 356 -15.44 2.37 -4.54
CA GLY A 356 -14.84 1.84 -5.75
C GLY A 356 -14.98 0.35 -5.89
N ILE A 357 -14.39 -0.14 -6.98
CA ILE A 357 -14.36 -1.54 -7.34
C ILE A 357 -12.94 -1.95 -7.69
N GLY A 358 -12.62 -3.22 -7.50
CA GLY A 358 -11.30 -3.73 -7.81
C GLY A 358 -11.33 -5.17 -8.31
N TYR A 359 -10.27 -5.53 -9.00
CA TYR A 359 -9.99 -6.88 -9.45
C TYR A 359 -8.80 -7.43 -8.67
N ARG A 360 -8.86 -8.73 -8.37
CA ARG A 360 -7.80 -9.47 -7.68
C ARG A 360 -7.38 -10.67 -8.50
N TRP A 361 -6.08 -10.80 -8.67
CA TRP A 361 -5.47 -12.00 -9.22
C TRP A 361 -4.54 -12.61 -8.20
N GLU A 362 -4.87 -13.81 -7.73
CA GLU A 362 -4.04 -14.55 -6.77
C GLU A 362 -2.79 -15.09 -7.47
N PHE A 363 -1.72 -14.31 -7.42
CA PHE A 363 -0.43 -14.66 -8.01
C PHE A 363 0.19 -15.86 -7.30
N LYS A 364 0.21 -15.82 -5.97
CA LYS A 364 0.67 -16.85 -5.07
C LYS A 364 -0.38 -17.07 -3.99
N ASN A 365 -0.34 -18.21 -3.31
CA ASN A 365 -1.30 -18.48 -2.25
C ASN A 365 -1.40 -17.30 -1.28
N ARG A 366 -2.57 -16.68 -1.23
CA ARG A 366 -2.88 -15.48 -0.41
C ARG A 366 -2.01 -14.24 -0.71
N VAL A 367 -1.40 -14.17 -1.90
CA VAL A 367 -0.72 -12.97 -2.42
C VAL A 367 -1.43 -12.53 -3.68
N ASN A 368 -2.11 -11.41 -3.62
CA ASN A 368 -2.92 -10.90 -4.71
C ASN A 368 -2.21 -9.76 -5.45
N VAL A 369 -2.30 -9.77 -6.77
CA VAL A 369 -2.15 -8.57 -7.59
C VAL A 369 -3.49 -7.85 -7.55
N ARG A 370 -3.46 -6.57 -7.29
CA ARG A 370 -4.61 -5.70 -7.07
C ARG A 370 -4.69 -4.64 -8.15
N LEU A 371 -5.86 -4.52 -8.76
CA LEU A 371 -6.24 -3.41 -9.65
C LEU A 371 -7.49 -2.76 -9.07
N ASP A 372 -7.39 -1.51 -8.66
CA ASP A 372 -8.49 -0.78 -8.03
C ASP A 372 -8.83 0.48 -8.83
N TYR A 373 -10.12 0.78 -8.94
CA TYR A 373 -10.60 2.06 -9.45
C TYR A 373 -11.49 2.71 -8.40
N GLY A 374 -10.96 3.78 -7.81
CA GLY A 374 -11.59 4.52 -6.71
C GLY A 374 -12.20 5.82 -7.17
N PHE A 375 -13.29 6.20 -6.49
CA PHE A 375 -14.01 7.45 -6.69
C PHE A 375 -14.04 8.22 -5.38
N GLY A 376 -13.84 9.53 -5.47
CA GLY A 376 -14.05 10.52 -4.44
C GLY A 376 -15.02 11.61 -4.90
N LYS A 377 -15.14 12.66 -4.13
CA LYS A 377 -15.98 13.81 -4.49
C LYS A 377 -15.36 14.57 -5.69
N GLY A 378 -15.90 14.35 -6.89
CA GLY A 378 -15.43 14.98 -8.13
C GLY A 378 -14.08 14.50 -8.65
N VAL A 379 -13.53 13.42 -8.09
CA VAL A 379 -12.23 12.86 -8.47
C VAL A 379 -12.30 11.35 -8.57
N SER A 380 -11.38 10.77 -9.34
CA SER A 380 -11.20 9.31 -9.42
C SER A 380 -9.76 8.96 -9.75
N ALA A 381 -9.32 7.78 -9.32
CA ALA A 381 -7.97 7.31 -9.58
C ALA A 381 -7.93 5.79 -9.75
N PHE A 382 -6.97 5.34 -10.54
CA PHE A 382 -6.65 3.94 -10.76
C PHE A 382 -5.37 3.58 -10.00
N TYR A 383 -5.38 2.41 -9.37
CA TYR A 383 -4.25 1.91 -8.59
C TYR A 383 -3.90 0.48 -8.98
N PHE A 384 -2.62 0.24 -9.10
CA PHE A 384 -2.02 -1.09 -9.15
C PHE A 384 -1.29 -1.36 -7.82
N GLY A 385 -1.35 -2.60 -7.35
CA GLY A 385 -0.64 -2.96 -6.12
C GLY A 385 -0.50 -4.47 -5.95
N ILE A 386 0.30 -4.85 -4.96
CA ILE A 386 0.47 -6.23 -4.51
C ILE A 386 -0.02 -6.32 -3.08
N ASN A 387 -0.65 -7.44 -2.73
CA ASN A 387 -1.44 -7.67 -1.52
C ASN A 387 -2.72 -6.83 -1.46
N GLU A 388 -3.46 -6.94 -0.36
CA GLU A 388 -4.68 -6.18 -0.15
C GLU A 388 -4.37 -4.74 0.31
N ALA A 389 -5.39 -3.88 0.28
CA ALA A 389 -5.23 -2.50 0.72
C ALA A 389 -4.98 -2.40 2.24
N PHE A 390 -5.57 -3.32 3.04
CA PHE A 390 -5.42 -3.39 4.50
C PHE A 390 -5.71 -4.78 5.02
#